data_77423032e4f77fc1a1148d2529157b0e
#
_entry.id   77423032e4f77fc1a1148d2529157b0e
#
_cell.length_a   1.000
_cell.length_b   1.000
_cell.length_c   1.000
_cell.angle_alpha   90.00
_cell.angle_beta   90.00
_cell.angle_gamma   90.00
#
_symmetry.space_group_name_H-M   'P 1'
#
loop_
_entity.id
_entity.type
_entity.pdbx_description
1 polymer ?
#
loop_
_entity_poly.entity_id
_entity_poly.type
_entity_poly.pdbx_seq_one_letter_code
_entity_poly.pdbx_strand_id
1 'polypeptide(L)'
;MTQFLTTAAGRRIAYHQTPGAGPGVVFLGGYRSDMTGTKAVHLQNWAESHGRGFLRFDYSGHGQSSGRFEEGGIGDWFADALAALEALTEGPQVLVGSSMGGWISLLVARALQGRVAGLVGIAAAPDFTADLMWDSYSDQQKALLTGQGWLAEPSEYSDQPNIITKTFLDDGSKHLVLRAPLNLPFPVRLLQGTADVDVPPSVALRLMDHATCPDLRLTLVKGADHRFSTPDCLDLMTATIEEVLRHA
;
A
#
# COMPACT_ATOMS: atom_id res chain seq x y z
N MET A 1 10.76 3.80 20.04
CA MET A 1 11.99 4.10 19.26
C MET A 1 11.94 3.34 17.95
N THR A 2 12.42 3.94 16.84
CA THR A 2 12.53 3.26 15.55
C THR A 2 13.50 2.09 15.65
N GLN A 3 13.09 0.93 15.15
CA GLN A 3 13.90 -0.27 15.03
C GLN A 3 14.25 -0.52 13.57
N PHE A 4 15.22 -1.40 13.31
CA PHE A 4 15.68 -1.68 11.96
C PHE A 4 15.84 -3.18 11.73
N LEU A 5 15.28 -3.65 10.61
CA LEU A 5 15.48 -4.99 10.07
C LEU A 5 16.47 -4.91 8.91
N THR A 6 17.46 -5.81 8.86
CA THR A 6 18.29 -5.98 7.68
C THR A 6 17.75 -7.14 6.85
N THR A 7 17.32 -6.87 5.62
CA THR A 7 16.82 -7.89 4.70
C THR A 7 17.96 -8.74 4.13
N ALA A 8 17.62 -9.89 3.53
CA ALA A 8 18.59 -10.74 2.84
C ALA A 8 19.31 -10.02 1.68
N ALA A 9 18.68 -9.00 1.08
CA ALA A 9 19.29 -8.15 0.06
C ALA A 9 20.17 -7.02 0.64
N GLY A 10 20.39 -7.00 1.97
CA GLY A 10 21.21 -5.99 2.64
C GLY A 10 20.52 -4.64 2.85
N ARG A 11 19.25 -4.49 2.50
CA ARG A 11 18.48 -3.26 2.75
C ARG A 11 18.11 -3.17 4.23
N ARG A 12 18.22 -1.97 4.80
CA ARG A 12 17.88 -1.68 6.20
C ARG A 12 16.50 -1.03 6.24
N ILE A 13 15.52 -1.74 6.77
CA ILE A 13 14.11 -1.35 6.83
C ILE A 13 13.79 -0.83 8.23
N ALA A 14 13.37 0.43 8.31
CA ALA A 14 12.92 1.06 9.55
C ALA A 14 11.48 0.61 9.88
N TYR A 15 11.23 0.29 11.14
CA TYR A 15 9.89 -0.14 11.56
C TYR A 15 9.55 0.25 13.00
N HIS A 16 8.26 0.24 13.28
CA HIS A 16 7.67 0.24 14.62
C HIS A 16 6.76 -0.97 14.76
N GLN A 17 6.94 -1.70 15.84
CA GLN A 17 6.12 -2.85 16.18
C GLN A 17 5.47 -2.64 17.54
N THR A 18 4.18 -2.86 17.61
CA THR A 18 3.40 -2.91 18.87
C THR A 18 3.08 -4.36 19.15
N PRO A 19 3.50 -4.91 20.30
CA PRO A 19 3.11 -6.27 20.70
C PRO A 19 1.63 -6.33 21.06
N GLY A 20 0.98 -7.47 20.81
CA GLY A 20 -0.43 -7.64 21.14
C GLY A 20 -1.01 -8.94 20.63
N ALA A 21 -2.32 -9.11 20.84
CA ALA A 21 -3.05 -10.29 20.37
C ALA A 21 -3.15 -10.31 18.84
N GLY A 22 -3.18 -11.53 18.29
CA GLY A 22 -3.42 -11.77 16.86
C GLY A 22 -4.91 -12.06 16.54
N PRO A 23 -5.28 -12.06 15.26
CA PRO A 23 -4.45 -11.66 14.13
C PRO A 23 -3.94 -10.22 14.28
N GLY A 24 -2.63 -10.01 14.02
CA GLY A 24 -2.04 -8.67 14.03
C GLY A 24 -2.46 -7.85 12.81
N VAL A 25 -2.16 -6.57 12.83
CA VAL A 25 -2.43 -5.65 11.72
C VAL A 25 -1.11 -5.12 11.18
N VAL A 26 -0.93 -5.17 9.86
CA VAL A 26 0.26 -4.63 9.19
C VAL A 26 -0.17 -3.49 8.28
N PHE A 27 0.37 -2.29 8.51
CA PHE A 27 0.12 -1.14 7.67
C PHE A 27 1.19 -1.00 6.58
N LEU A 28 0.73 -0.93 5.34
CA LEU A 28 1.54 -0.76 4.14
C LEU A 28 1.30 0.64 3.57
N GLY A 29 2.34 1.47 3.58
CA GLY A 29 2.28 2.88 3.18
C GLY A 29 2.14 3.09 1.66
N GLY A 30 1.76 4.31 1.27
CA GLY A 30 1.66 4.74 -0.12
C GLY A 30 2.99 5.20 -0.72
N TYR A 31 2.96 5.50 -2.01
CA TYR A 31 4.08 6.06 -2.77
C TYR A 31 4.56 7.37 -2.14
N ARG A 32 5.86 7.51 -1.91
CA ARG A 32 6.50 8.67 -1.24
C ARG A 32 5.96 8.99 0.17
N SER A 33 5.28 8.06 0.83
CA SER A 33 4.88 8.23 2.22
C SER A 33 5.82 7.48 3.16
N ASP A 34 5.79 7.84 4.43
CA ASP A 34 6.55 7.15 5.47
C ASP A 34 5.65 6.63 6.59
N MET A 35 6.23 5.83 7.48
CA MET A 35 5.53 5.21 8.60
C MET A 35 5.07 6.20 9.69
N THR A 36 5.42 7.51 9.59
CA THR A 36 4.98 8.54 10.52
C THR A 36 3.71 9.27 10.05
N GLY A 37 3.21 8.91 8.87
CA GLY A 37 1.98 9.47 8.30
C GLY A 37 0.75 9.26 9.17
N THR A 38 -0.24 10.13 9.02
CA THR A 38 -1.45 10.21 9.87
C THR A 38 -2.14 8.86 10.05
N LYS A 39 -2.40 8.12 8.98
CA LYS A 39 -3.07 6.80 9.05
C LYS A 39 -2.25 5.78 9.83
N ALA A 40 -0.94 5.72 9.59
CA ALA A 40 -0.04 4.77 10.24
C ALA A 40 0.05 5.00 11.76
N VAL A 41 0.17 6.27 12.17
CA VAL A 41 0.21 6.65 13.60
C VAL A 41 -1.15 6.45 14.26
N HIS A 42 -2.24 6.82 13.60
CA HIS A 42 -3.60 6.61 14.11
C HIS A 42 -3.86 5.12 14.38
N LEU A 43 -3.51 4.24 13.44
CA LEU A 43 -3.69 2.79 13.59
C LEU A 43 -2.79 2.20 14.68
N GLN A 44 -1.56 2.72 14.86
CA GLN A 44 -0.73 2.28 15.99
C GLN A 44 -1.38 2.62 17.33
N ASN A 45 -1.85 3.86 17.50
CA ASN A 45 -2.52 4.30 18.73
C ASN A 45 -3.78 3.47 19.00
N TRP A 46 -4.57 3.20 17.97
CA TRP A 46 -5.73 2.31 18.06
C TRP A 46 -5.31 0.90 18.50
N ALA A 47 -4.30 0.30 17.89
CA ALA A 47 -3.84 -1.04 18.19
C ALA A 47 -3.32 -1.14 19.64
N GLU A 48 -2.54 -0.14 20.10
CA GLU A 48 -2.06 -0.04 21.48
C GLU A 48 -3.22 0.01 22.48
N SER A 49 -4.25 0.83 22.21
CA SER A 49 -5.42 0.95 23.09
C SER A 49 -6.29 -0.30 23.15
N HIS A 50 -6.20 -1.18 22.14
CA HIS A 50 -6.96 -2.43 22.02
C HIS A 50 -6.11 -3.69 22.31
N GLY A 51 -4.85 -3.52 22.74
CA GLY A 51 -3.94 -4.65 23.03
C GLY A 51 -3.67 -5.54 21.81
N ARG A 52 -3.68 -4.96 20.60
CA ARG A 52 -3.52 -5.69 19.33
C ARG A 52 -2.10 -5.56 18.78
N GLY A 53 -1.58 -6.67 18.22
CA GLY A 53 -0.32 -6.64 17.47
C GLY A 53 -0.42 -5.72 16.26
N PHE A 54 0.57 -4.84 16.08
CA PHE A 54 0.60 -3.91 14.96
C PHE A 54 2.02 -3.71 14.44
N LEU A 55 2.17 -3.62 13.11
CA LEU A 55 3.43 -3.33 12.44
C LEU A 55 3.22 -2.21 11.42
N ARG A 56 4.10 -1.20 11.44
CA ARG A 56 4.30 -0.21 10.36
C ARG A 56 5.77 -0.08 10.07
N PHE A 57 6.10 0.15 8.82
CA PHE A 57 7.49 0.22 8.37
C PHE A 57 7.63 1.14 7.15
N ASP A 58 8.86 1.58 6.91
CA ASP A 58 9.25 2.30 5.70
C ASP A 58 9.84 1.30 4.70
N TYR A 59 9.39 1.32 3.45
CA TYR A 59 10.09 0.59 2.38
C TYR A 59 11.47 1.18 2.15
N SER A 60 12.36 0.46 1.48
CA SER A 60 13.63 1.02 1.02
C SER A 60 13.42 2.29 0.20
N GLY A 61 14.29 3.29 0.43
CA GLY A 61 14.16 4.62 -0.16
C GLY A 61 13.06 5.51 0.42
N HIS A 62 12.27 5.03 1.40
CA HIS A 62 11.27 5.82 2.11
C HIS A 62 11.71 6.10 3.54
N GLY A 63 11.26 7.22 4.09
CA GLY A 63 11.39 7.61 5.49
C GLY A 63 12.79 7.40 6.06
N GLN A 64 12.93 6.50 7.04
CA GLN A 64 14.19 6.19 7.73
C GLN A 64 14.88 4.93 7.20
N SER A 65 14.31 4.25 6.22
CA SER A 65 14.92 3.08 5.58
C SER A 65 16.07 3.47 4.66
N SER A 66 16.97 2.53 4.39
CA SER A 66 18.12 2.74 3.51
C SER A 66 17.71 2.77 2.03
N GLY A 67 18.63 3.27 1.19
CA GLY A 67 18.42 3.37 -0.26
C GLY A 67 17.96 4.75 -0.70
N ARG A 68 17.83 4.93 -2.00
CA ARG A 68 17.30 6.14 -2.63
C ARG A 68 15.96 5.82 -3.28
N PHE A 69 15.00 6.71 -3.12
CA PHE A 69 13.64 6.50 -3.63
C PHE A 69 13.62 6.26 -5.15
N GLU A 70 14.39 7.04 -5.90
CA GLU A 70 14.45 7.00 -7.36
C GLU A 70 15.07 5.70 -7.91
N GLU A 71 15.75 4.93 -7.06
CA GLU A 71 16.36 3.64 -7.41
C GLU A 71 15.42 2.45 -7.14
N GLY A 72 14.35 2.66 -6.36
CA GLY A 72 13.40 1.63 -5.97
C GLY A 72 12.28 1.39 -6.99
N GLY A 73 11.64 0.25 -6.87
CA GLY A 73 10.50 -0.17 -7.66
C GLY A 73 9.47 -0.97 -6.86
N ILE A 74 8.37 -1.32 -7.50
CA ILE A 74 7.28 -2.12 -6.89
C ILE A 74 7.82 -3.47 -6.40
N GLY A 75 8.72 -4.10 -7.15
CA GLY A 75 9.34 -5.37 -6.78
C GLY A 75 10.21 -5.27 -5.54
N ASP A 76 10.99 -4.18 -5.38
CA ASP A 76 11.80 -3.96 -4.20
C ASP A 76 10.94 -3.75 -2.96
N TRP A 77 9.91 -2.90 -3.06
CA TRP A 77 9.00 -2.59 -1.95
C TRP A 77 8.12 -3.78 -1.58
N PHE A 78 7.73 -4.58 -2.55
CA PHE A 78 7.10 -5.87 -2.30
C PHE A 78 8.02 -6.85 -1.55
N ALA A 79 9.29 -6.95 -1.95
CA ALA A 79 10.27 -7.79 -1.25
C ALA A 79 10.56 -7.28 0.18
N ASP A 80 10.58 -5.96 0.39
CA ASP A 80 10.71 -5.37 1.73
C ASP A 80 9.50 -5.71 2.61
N ALA A 81 8.28 -5.64 2.05
CA ALA A 81 7.06 -6.02 2.76
C ALA A 81 7.08 -7.50 3.16
N LEU A 82 7.48 -8.40 2.25
CA LEU A 82 7.63 -9.83 2.57
C LEU A 82 8.63 -10.04 3.71
N ALA A 83 9.81 -9.43 3.61
CA ALA A 83 10.84 -9.55 4.64
C ALA A 83 10.37 -9.02 6.01
N ALA A 84 9.64 -7.89 6.02
CA ALA A 84 9.08 -7.33 7.25
C ALA A 84 8.02 -8.24 7.88
N LEU A 85 7.08 -8.77 7.07
CA LEU A 85 6.06 -9.70 7.57
C LEU A 85 6.67 -10.99 8.10
N GLU A 86 7.59 -11.60 7.36
CA GLU A 86 8.22 -12.86 7.74
C GLU A 86 9.06 -12.76 9.00
N ALA A 87 9.83 -11.66 9.16
CA ALA A 87 10.75 -11.51 10.27
C ALA A 87 10.09 -10.91 11.53
N LEU A 88 9.03 -10.11 11.38
CA LEU A 88 8.49 -9.29 12.47
C LEU A 88 7.07 -9.68 12.88
N THR A 89 6.43 -10.66 12.22
CA THR A 89 5.07 -11.08 12.59
C THR A 89 4.93 -12.59 12.65
N GLU A 90 4.07 -13.05 13.53
CA GLU A 90 3.73 -14.48 13.67
C GLU A 90 2.26 -14.72 13.31
N GLY A 91 1.96 -15.88 12.72
CA GLY A 91 0.61 -16.26 12.31
C GLY A 91 -0.01 -15.37 11.24
N PRO A 92 -1.32 -15.53 10.98
CA PRO A 92 -2.04 -14.72 9.99
C PRO A 92 -2.16 -13.26 10.42
N GLN A 93 -2.12 -12.33 9.45
CA GLN A 93 -2.21 -10.89 9.65
C GLN A 93 -3.35 -10.28 8.82
N VAL A 94 -3.93 -9.21 9.30
CA VAL A 94 -4.78 -8.31 8.49
C VAL A 94 -3.89 -7.25 7.86
N LEU A 95 -3.88 -7.19 6.53
CA LEU A 95 -3.13 -6.19 5.77
C LEU A 95 -3.97 -4.93 5.59
N VAL A 96 -3.41 -3.77 5.91
CA VAL A 96 -4.03 -2.47 5.67
C VAL A 96 -3.15 -1.68 4.72
N GLY A 97 -3.54 -1.60 3.45
CA GLY A 97 -2.74 -0.97 2.40
C GLY A 97 -3.35 0.32 1.90
N SER A 98 -2.59 1.42 1.95
CA SER A 98 -3.01 2.72 1.43
C SER A 98 -2.36 3.01 0.08
N SER A 99 -3.15 3.35 -0.95
CA SER A 99 -2.66 3.70 -2.29
C SER A 99 -1.76 2.60 -2.87
N MET A 100 -0.48 2.89 -3.17
CA MET A 100 0.53 1.89 -3.55
C MET A 100 0.59 0.73 -2.55
N GLY A 101 0.47 1.01 -1.25
CA GLY A 101 0.44 -0.04 -0.21
C GLY A 101 -0.71 -1.02 -0.38
N GLY A 102 -1.82 -0.60 -0.99
CA GLY A 102 -2.90 -1.49 -1.41
C GLY A 102 -2.45 -2.48 -2.49
N TRP A 103 -1.70 -2.01 -3.49
CA TRP A 103 -1.11 -2.90 -4.49
C TRP A 103 -0.11 -3.87 -3.87
N ILE A 104 0.83 -3.36 -3.06
CA ILE A 104 1.79 -4.22 -2.34
C ILE A 104 1.07 -5.27 -1.48
N SER A 105 -0.04 -4.89 -0.80
CA SER A 105 -0.85 -5.82 -0.01
C SER A 105 -1.43 -6.96 -0.86
N LEU A 106 -1.88 -6.68 -2.08
CA LEU A 106 -2.38 -7.70 -3.02
C LEU A 106 -1.24 -8.63 -3.49
N LEU A 107 -0.04 -8.10 -3.71
CA LEU A 107 1.13 -8.91 -4.04
C LEU A 107 1.53 -9.82 -2.87
N VAL A 108 1.56 -9.29 -1.64
CA VAL A 108 1.81 -10.06 -0.42
C VAL A 108 0.75 -11.16 -0.24
N ALA A 109 -0.53 -10.82 -0.41
CA ALA A 109 -1.63 -11.77 -0.28
C ALA A 109 -1.52 -12.93 -1.27
N ARG A 110 -1.06 -12.66 -2.50
CA ARG A 110 -0.81 -13.68 -3.52
C ARG A 110 0.39 -14.58 -3.17
N ALA A 111 1.44 -14.01 -2.59
CA ALA A 111 2.67 -14.72 -2.24
C ALA A 111 2.54 -15.53 -0.94
N LEU A 112 1.83 -15.00 0.07
CA LEU A 112 1.75 -15.54 1.43
C LEU A 112 0.31 -15.89 1.83
N GLN A 113 -0.41 -16.66 1.00
CA GLN A 113 -1.85 -16.96 1.19
C GLN A 113 -2.20 -17.44 2.61
N GLY A 114 -1.39 -18.30 3.23
CA GLY A 114 -1.62 -18.80 4.59
C GLY A 114 -1.29 -17.82 5.71
N ARG A 115 -0.74 -16.64 5.38
CA ARG A 115 -0.32 -15.61 6.34
C ARG A 115 -1.23 -14.37 6.32
N VAL A 116 -2.28 -14.36 5.49
CA VAL A 116 -3.23 -13.25 5.39
C VAL A 116 -4.60 -13.70 5.84
N ALA A 117 -5.11 -13.07 6.90
CA ALA A 117 -6.43 -13.32 7.48
C ALA A 117 -7.49 -12.33 6.95
N GLY A 118 -7.08 -11.22 6.38
CA GLY A 118 -7.97 -10.20 5.81
C GLY A 118 -7.19 -9.06 5.17
N LEU A 119 -7.89 -8.22 4.40
CA LEU A 119 -7.30 -7.07 3.72
C LEU A 119 -8.24 -5.85 3.76
N VAL A 120 -7.68 -4.69 4.11
CA VAL A 120 -8.35 -3.39 3.97
C VAL A 120 -7.53 -2.54 3.01
N GLY A 121 -8.11 -2.21 1.86
CA GLY A 121 -7.52 -1.30 0.87
C GLY A 121 -8.10 0.11 1.03
N ILE A 122 -7.25 1.12 1.22
CA ILE A 122 -7.65 2.53 1.34
C ILE A 122 -7.14 3.26 0.10
N ALA A 123 -8.03 3.74 -0.75
CA ALA A 123 -7.68 4.35 -2.04
C ALA A 123 -6.64 3.48 -2.79
N ALA A 124 -6.84 2.15 -2.76
CA ALA A 124 -5.85 1.20 -3.28
C ALA A 124 -5.60 1.42 -4.78
N ALA A 125 -4.32 1.44 -5.17
CA ALA A 125 -3.87 1.77 -6.52
C ALA A 125 -3.16 0.58 -7.20
N PRO A 126 -3.82 -0.57 -7.40
CA PRO A 126 -3.20 -1.68 -8.12
C PRO A 126 -2.85 -1.25 -9.56
N ASP A 127 -1.70 -1.70 -10.04
CA ASP A 127 -1.23 -1.51 -11.42
C ASP A 127 -1.08 -0.04 -11.85
N PHE A 128 -1.02 0.93 -10.91
CA PHE A 128 -1.08 2.37 -11.22
C PHE A 128 0.06 2.84 -12.13
N THR A 129 1.21 2.20 -12.10
CA THR A 129 2.33 2.55 -12.99
C THR A 129 2.00 2.35 -14.46
N ALA A 130 1.19 1.35 -14.77
CA ALA A 130 0.71 1.08 -16.13
C ALA A 130 -0.58 1.87 -16.42
N ASP A 131 -1.61 1.70 -15.59
CA ASP A 131 -2.98 2.11 -15.88
C ASP A 131 -3.27 3.58 -15.60
N LEU A 132 -2.57 4.19 -14.64
CA LEU A 132 -2.77 5.61 -14.30
C LEU A 132 -1.61 6.49 -14.78
N MET A 133 -0.35 6.01 -14.72
CA MET A 133 0.80 6.79 -15.14
C MET A 133 1.09 6.61 -16.65
N TRP A 134 1.55 5.43 -17.04
CA TRP A 134 1.97 5.21 -18.43
C TRP A 134 0.86 5.48 -19.45
N ASP A 135 -0.37 5.06 -19.17
CA ASP A 135 -1.49 5.25 -20.11
C ASP A 135 -1.90 6.72 -20.23
N SER A 136 -1.71 7.54 -19.17
CA SER A 136 -2.02 8.98 -19.21
C SER A 136 -0.93 9.83 -19.89
N TYR A 137 0.29 9.31 -20.04
CA TYR A 137 1.39 10.08 -20.62
C TYR A 137 1.21 10.35 -22.10
N SER A 138 1.47 11.59 -22.50
CA SER A 138 1.58 11.99 -23.91
C SER A 138 2.76 11.30 -24.61
N ASP A 139 2.75 11.27 -25.93
CA ASP A 139 3.86 10.73 -26.73
C ASP A 139 5.18 11.43 -26.42
N GLN A 140 5.15 12.74 -26.13
CA GLN A 140 6.33 13.50 -25.75
C GLN A 140 6.89 13.04 -24.39
N GLN A 141 6.04 12.83 -23.38
CA GLN A 141 6.46 12.31 -22.07
C GLN A 141 7.00 10.88 -22.17
N LYS A 142 6.35 10.03 -22.95
CA LYS A 142 6.83 8.68 -23.25
C LYS A 142 8.18 8.67 -23.96
N ALA A 143 8.39 9.61 -24.91
CA ALA A 143 9.67 9.78 -25.60
C ALA A 143 10.78 10.23 -24.64
N LEU A 144 10.50 11.16 -23.71
CA LEU A 144 11.45 11.57 -22.66
C LEU A 144 11.83 10.39 -21.77
N LEU A 145 10.85 9.65 -21.23
CA LEU A 145 11.08 8.47 -20.42
C LEU A 145 11.92 7.43 -21.16
N THR A 146 11.67 7.21 -22.44
CA THR A 146 12.41 6.23 -23.24
C THR A 146 13.81 6.72 -23.58
N GLY A 147 13.99 8.01 -23.86
CA GLY A 147 15.26 8.58 -24.34
C GLY A 147 16.24 8.93 -23.23
N GLN A 148 15.78 9.58 -22.15
CA GLN A 148 16.63 10.00 -21.02
C GLN A 148 16.44 9.18 -19.74
N GLY A 149 15.42 8.29 -19.70
CA GLY A 149 15.18 7.37 -18.58
C GLY A 149 14.36 7.95 -17.42
N TRP A 150 13.97 9.22 -17.45
CA TRP A 150 13.21 9.85 -16.39
C TRP A 150 12.33 11.01 -16.88
N LEU A 151 11.33 11.36 -16.06
CA LEU A 151 10.44 12.50 -16.25
C LEU A 151 10.27 13.23 -14.93
N ALA A 152 10.32 14.57 -14.94
CA ALA A 152 9.98 15.39 -13.79
C ALA A 152 8.51 15.84 -13.90
N GLU A 153 7.72 15.56 -12.88
CA GLU A 153 6.31 15.96 -12.78
C GLU A 153 6.11 16.93 -11.63
N PRO A 154 5.24 17.93 -11.76
CA PRO A 154 4.85 18.76 -10.62
C PRO A 154 4.33 17.89 -9.47
N SER A 155 4.61 18.29 -8.24
CA SER A 155 4.07 17.65 -7.05
C SER A 155 3.04 18.57 -6.39
N GLU A 156 1.86 18.05 -6.08
CA GLU A 156 0.88 18.77 -5.26
C GLU A 156 1.25 18.77 -3.77
N TYR A 157 2.25 17.96 -3.38
CA TYR A 157 2.63 17.71 -1.99
C TYR A 157 3.99 18.31 -1.60
N SER A 158 4.74 18.86 -2.57
CA SER A 158 6.11 19.35 -2.39
C SER A 158 6.47 20.41 -3.45
N ASP A 159 7.31 21.39 -3.08
CA ASP A 159 7.91 22.35 -4.02
C ASP A 159 8.92 21.69 -4.98
N GLN A 160 9.35 20.47 -4.69
CA GLN A 160 10.23 19.70 -5.56
C GLN A 160 9.42 18.79 -6.47
N PRO A 161 9.79 18.67 -7.76
CA PRO A 161 9.10 17.79 -8.67
C PRO A 161 9.28 16.32 -8.29
N ASN A 162 8.28 15.52 -8.63
CA ASN A 162 8.40 14.07 -8.57
C ASN A 162 9.23 13.58 -9.75
N ILE A 163 10.33 12.89 -9.48
CA ILE A 163 11.10 12.21 -10.52
C ILE A 163 10.53 10.82 -10.73
N ILE A 164 9.97 10.61 -11.90
CA ILE A 164 9.46 9.30 -12.34
C ILE A 164 10.51 8.69 -13.25
N THR A 165 10.99 7.50 -12.90
CA THR A 165 12.00 6.81 -13.72
C THR A 165 11.35 5.76 -14.63
N LYS A 166 11.94 5.55 -15.79
CA LYS A 166 11.53 4.48 -16.71
C LYS A 166 11.69 3.11 -16.03
N THR A 167 12.75 2.94 -15.22
CA THR A 167 13.01 1.72 -14.45
C THR A 167 11.87 1.41 -13.47
N PHE A 168 11.35 2.41 -12.77
CA PHE A 168 10.19 2.24 -11.89
C PHE A 168 8.94 1.76 -12.64
N LEU A 169 8.64 2.37 -13.79
CA LEU A 169 7.50 1.96 -14.61
C LEU A 169 7.66 0.55 -15.18
N ASP A 170 8.87 0.22 -15.67
CA ASP A 170 9.19 -1.11 -16.19
C ASP A 170 9.15 -2.18 -15.12
N ASP A 171 9.60 -1.85 -13.90
CA ASP A 171 9.51 -2.76 -12.79
C ASP A 171 8.05 -3.00 -12.40
N GLY A 172 7.24 -1.95 -12.26
CA GLY A 172 5.81 -2.08 -11.96
C GLY A 172 5.08 -2.96 -12.98
N SER A 173 5.44 -2.89 -14.27
CA SER A 173 4.84 -3.71 -15.31
C SER A 173 5.02 -5.22 -15.13
N LYS A 174 6.00 -5.64 -14.32
CA LYS A 174 6.26 -7.06 -13.99
C LYS A 174 5.41 -7.56 -12.82
N HIS A 175 4.75 -6.66 -12.11
CA HIS A 175 4.03 -6.94 -10.87
C HIS A 175 2.53 -6.70 -10.95
N LEU A 176 1.97 -6.65 -12.16
CA LEU A 176 0.54 -6.39 -12.39
C LEU A 176 -0.31 -7.49 -11.74
N VAL A 177 -1.39 -7.08 -11.09
CA VAL A 177 -2.34 -7.97 -10.40
C VAL A 177 -3.70 -8.04 -11.06
N LEU A 178 -4.05 -7.04 -11.87
CA LEU A 178 -5.32 -6.98 -12.60
C LEU A 178 -5.24 -7.55 -14.04
N ARG A 179 -4.21 -8.34 -14.33
CA ARG A 179 -3.98 -9.02 -15.63
C ARG A 179 -4.03 -10.54 -15.53
N ALA A 180 -4.11 -11.08 -14.30
CA ALA A 180 -4.14 -12.50 -14.00
C ALA A 180 -5.15 -12.76 -12.88
N PRO A 181 -5.65 -14.00 -12.70
CA PRO A 181 -6.58 -14.32 -11.63
C PRO A 181 -6.05 -13.85 -10.26
N LEU A 182 -6.89 -13.14 -9.51
CA LEU A 182 -6.60 -12.63 -8.17
C LEU A 182 -7.55 -13.29 -7.18
N ASN A 183 -7.10 -14.35 -6.53
CA ASN A 183 -7.87 -15.09 -5.53
C ASN A 183 -7.55 -14.59 -4.13
N LEU A 184 -8.58 -14.08 -3.43
CA LEU A 184 -8.49 -13.54 -2.08
C LEU A 184 -9.48 -14.30 -1.17
N PRO A 185 -9.09 -15.46 -0.61
CA PRO A 185 -10.00 -16.36 0.12
C PRO A 185 -10.27 -15.91 1.58
N PHE A 186 -10.23 -14.63 1.86
CA PHE A 186 -10.41 -14.01 3.17
C PHE A 186 -11.24 -12.71 3.01
N PRO A 187 -11.77 -12.12 4.09
CA PRO A 187 -12.53 -10.86 4.04
C PRO A 187 -11.69 -9.72 3.45
N VAL A 188 -12.25 -9.00 2.48
CA VAL A 188 -11.65 -7.81 1.86
C VAL A 188 -12.60 -6.63 1.99
N ARG A 189 -12.06 -5.49 2.41
CA ARG A 189 -12.78 -4.21 2.46
C ARG A 189 -12.00 -3.16 1.70
N LEU A 190 -12.68 -2.47 0.79
CA LEU A 190 -12.13 -1.36 0.03
C LEU A 190 -12.79 -0.06 0.48
N LEU A 191 -12.00 0.93 0.83
CA LEU A 191 -12.44 2.28 1.20
C LEU A 191 -11.95 3.25 0.14
N GLN A 192 -12.87 4.01 -0.47
CA GLN A 192 -12.54 4.91 -1.57
C GLN A 192 -13.26 6.25 -1.45
N GLY A 193 -12.52 7.34 -1.60
CA GLY A 193 -13.08 8.69 -1.67
C GLY A 193 -13.65 9.02 -3.04
N THR A 194 -14.80 9.70 -3.10
CA THR A 194 -15.37 10.09 -4.40
C THR A 194 -14.74 11.36 -4.99
N ALA A 195 -13.97 12.12 -4.20
CA ALA A 195 -13.20 13.28 -4.65
C ALA A 195 -11.69 12.96 -4.78
N ASP A 196 -11.32 11.68 -4.82
CA ASP A 196 -9.97 11.21 -5.06
C ASP A 196 -9.58 11.48 -6.53
N VAL A 197 -8.63 12.39 -6.75
CA VAL A 197 -8.13 12.78 -8.08
C VAL A 197 -6.90 11.98 -8.49
N ASP A 198 -6.19 11.37 -7.53
CA ASP A 198 -4.99 10.56 -7.79
C ASP A 198 -5.37 9.13 -8.23
N VAL A 199 -6.35 8.54 -7.51
CA VAL A 199 -6.87 7.19 -7.78
C VAL A 199 -8.39 7.26 -7.92
N PRO A 200 -8.92 7.34 -9.14
CA PRO A 200 -10.36 7.48 -9.35
C PRO A 200 -11.13 6.25 -8.84
N PRO A 201 -12.39 6.43 -8.37
CA PRO A 201 -13.23 5.33 -7.86
C PRO A 201 -13.39 4.14 -8.81
N SER A 202 -13.22 4.36 -10.12
CA SER A 202 -13.24 3.29 -11.12
C SER A 202 -12.16 2.21 -10.88
N VAL A 203 -11.03 2.57 -10.26
CA VAL A 203 -9.97 1.60 -9.91
C VAL A 203 -10.46 0.64 -8.84
N ALA A 204 -11.12 1.15 -7.79
CA ALA A 204 -11.68 0.32 -6.72
C ALA A 204 -12.82 -0.59 -7.25
N LEU A 205 -13.68 -0.07 -8.14
CA LEU A 205 -14.72 -0.84 -8.81
C LEU A 205 -14.12 -1.95 -9.68
N ARG A 206 -13.08 -1.64 -10.45
CA ARG A 206 -12.37 -2.63 -11.27
C ARG A 206 -11.70 -3.71 -10.41
N LEU A 207 -11.06 -3.34 -9.30
CA LEU A 207 -10.48 -4.31 -8.37
C LEU A 207 -11.55 -5.23 -7.78
N MET A 208 -12.71 -4.66 -7.38
CA MET A 208 -13.84 -5.42 -6.85
C MET A 208 -14.39 -6.42 -7.87
N ASP A 209 -14.55 -6.01 -9.13
CA ASP A 209 -15.04 -6.86 -10.21
C ASP A 209 -14.03 -7.97 -10.59
N HIS A 210 -12.73 -7.64 -10.56
CA HIS A 210 -11.66 -8.55 -10.97
C HIS A 210 -11.34 -9.63 -9.94
N ALA A 211 -11.40 -9.31 -8.65
CA ALA A 211 -10.98 -10.21 -7.59
C ALA A 211 -11.99 -11.35 -7.36
N THR A 212 -11.52 -12.58 -7.29
CA THR A 212 -12.30 -13.71 -6.79
C THR A 212 -12.20 -13.73 -5.27
N CYS A 213 -13.26 -13.26 -4.60
CA CYS A 213 -13.31 -13.14 -3.15
C CYS A 213 -14.73 -13.43 -2.64
N PRO A 214 -14.93 -14.33 -1.66
CA PRO A 214 -16.27 -14.67 -1.16
C PRO A 214 -16.90 -13.55 -0.31
N ASP A 215 -16.10 -12.67 0.29
CA ASP A 215 -16.56 -11.56 1.13
C ASP A 215 -15.76 -10.28 0.83
N LEU A 216 -16.06 -9.64 -0.30
CA LEU A 216 -15.50 -8.36 -0.69
C LEU A 216 -16.56 -7.28 -0.68
N ARG A 217 -16.27 -6.14 -0.01
CA ARG A 217 -17.15 -4.97 0.02
C ARG A 217 -16.35 -3.71 -0.30
N LEU A 218 -17.01 -2.79 -1.00
CA LEU A 218 -16.48 -1.46 -1.32
C LEU A 218 -17.37 -0.39 -0.66
N THR A 219 -16.75 0.50 0.11
CA THR A 219 -17.40 1.69 0.68
C THR A 219 -16.90 2.93 -0.04
N LEU A 220 -17.83 3.67 -0.67
CA LEU A 220 -17.56 4.97 -1.27
C LEU A 220 -17.91 6.08 -0.28
N VAL A 221 -16.94 6.93 0.04
CA VAL A 221 -17.13 8.08 0.95
C VAL A 221 -17.23 9.36 0.11
N LYS A 222 -18.42 9.98 0.11
CA LYS A 222 -18.69 11.18 -0.66
C LYS A 222 -17.81 12.33 -0.21
N GLY A 223 -17.07 12.92 -1.14
CA GLY A 223 -16.22 14.09 -0.92
C GLY A 223 -14.89 13.81 -0.22
N ALA A 224 -14.59 12.57 0.19
CA ALA A 224 -13.28 12.22 0.69
C ALA A 224 -12.25 12.25 -0.45
N ASP A 225 -11.05 12.76 -0.14
CA ASP A 225 -9.89 12.85 -1.04
C ASP A 225 -9.03 11.58 -1.01
N HIS A 226 -7.92 11.59 -1.76
CA HIS A 226 -6.94 10.50 -1.81
C HIS A 226 -6.30 10.21 -0.45
N ARG A 227 -6.07 11.22 0.37
CA ARG A 227 -5.42 11.06 1.68
C ARG A 227 -6.28 10.24 2.63
N PHE A 228 -7.59 10.35 2.53
CA PHE A 228 -8.53 9.61 3.38
C PHE A 228 -8.19 9.74 4.87
N SER A 229 -7.87 10.96 5.33
CA SER A 229 -7.27 11.23 6.65
C SER A 229 -8.06 12.23 7.49
N THR A 230 -9.30 12.56 7.10
CA THR A 230 -10.22 13.30 7.99
C THR A 230 -10.59 12.44 9.21
N PRO A 231 -10.99 13.03 10.35
CA PRO A 231 -11.41 12.25 11.52
C PRO A 231 -12.44 11.16 11.18
N ASP A 232 -13.50 11.48 10.44
CA ASP A 232 -14.54 10.51 10.04
C ASP A 232 -13.96 9.37 9.16
N CYS A 233 -13.00 9.67 8.29
CA CYS A 233 -12.33 8.65 7.48
C CYS A 233 -11.44 7.74 8.33
N LEU A 234 -10.75 8.28 9.34
CA LEU A 234 -9.92 7.51 10.26
C LEU A 234 -10.78 6.60 11.15
N ASP A 235 -11.92 7.09 11.63
CA ASP A 235 -12.87 6.31 12.42
C ASP A 235 -13.50 5.18 11.57
N LEU A 236 -13.88 5.48 10.33
CA LEU A 236 -14.36 4.48 9.38
C LEU A 236 -13.30 3.40 9.11
N MET A 237 -12.03 3.81 8.95
CA MET A 237 -10.92 2.89 8.72
C MET A 237 -10.76 1.92 9.90
N THR A 238 -10.74 2.40 11.13
CA THR A 238 -10.63 1.54 12.33
C THR A 238 -11.84 0.62 12.47
N ALA A 239 -13.05 1.12 12.32
CA ALA A 239 -14.27 0.30 12.37
C ALA A 239 -14.26 -0.80 11.29
N THR A 240 -13.74 -0.50 10.11
CA THR A 240 -13.60 -1.47 9.00
C THR A 240 -12.57 -2.55 9.34
N ILE A 241 -11.43 -2.18 9.94
CA ILE A 241 -10.41 -3.14 10.38
C ILE A 241 -10.98 -4.06 11.47
N GLU A 242 -11.74 -3.52 12.43
CA GLU A 242 -12.41 -4.31 13.46
C GLU A 242 -13.45 -5.28 12.86
N GLU A 243 -14.17 -4.85 11.83
CA GLU A 243 -15.07 -5.75 11.10
C GLU A 243 -14.30 -6.93 10.49
N VAL A 244 -13.22 -6.66 9.76
CA VAL A 244 -12.38 -7.70 9.14
C VAL A 244 -11.82 -8.65 10.21
N LEU A 245 -11.32 -8.12 11.32
CA LEU A 245 -10.76 -8.92 12.43
C LEU A 245 -11.78 -9.86 13.10
N ARG A 246 -13.08 -9.54 13.03
CA ARG A 246 -14.12 -10.45 13.56
C ARG A 246 -14.38 -11.66 12.64
N HIS A 247 -13.96 -11.59 11.38
CA HIS A 247 -14.15 -12.63 10.37
C HIS A 247 -12.82 -13.30 9.93
N ALA A 248 -11.70 -12.88 10.52
CA ALA A 248 -10.33 -13.33 10.26
C ALA A 248 -9.96 -14.59 11.06
#